data_e84c24916b849251ab8e475801cd34b8
#
_entry.id   e84c24916b849251ab8e475801cd34b8
#
_cell.length_a   1.000
_cell.length_b   1.000
_cell.length_c   1.000
_cell.angle_alpha   90.00
_cell.angle_beta   90.00
_cell.angle_gamma   90.00
#
_symmetry.space_group_name_H-M   'P 1'
#
loop_
_entity.id
_entity.type
_entity.pdbx_description
1 polymer ?
#
loop_
_entity_poly.entity_id
_entity_poly.type
_entity_poly.pdbx_seq_one_letter_code
_entity_poly.pdbx_strand_id
1 'polypeptide(L)'
;MSVTDAKIHSETNAGPQSQQAAPLAADLDVATAFLETLTHELDTSIEPTAPNPFLNMSLHLLRCHLQGKTVTASTMVSASGVPYATATRKLAEMQRQGLIEQRPRSRTGRSFSLHPSESMLTFWAQLSDRICRLGQQTFGGTGPGGSDYFFGGSYMGTRGLIPPPSVLPQPLRLPGGLRVLVHGDPTFMVMDALKRQIEQIVGTRIHQRAFSIDRLREEALRNAARPQSRYDLIAVDLPWIGEFVTRGVLRPLDEVMDVARLDPGDFHTAGWRGAHWMGRPYGVPSQTTPELLFYRKDWFAEAGIAAPGTTDAMLAAARHFHAPRRGRYGIAWNAARGTALGHTFMMVCADFGQPLIDMPRIAGGYDADRLDRDTQVTIDTDRGRAAAEFLLELLALAPPDILSMSWYERVRPYAEGKVAMAYGYTLLAPYFELDPSSSAHGNTGYLPHPAGPGADPVAPVGGYVLGIPANLPPERVPEAVEALIAFTSPEAQKLYVQNGSRTNPRYSVGADPEVRRLSPIFEAVDQMSWRDELQFWPRPPIPQISRIFQICGEEFHDMLRGVTRPGDALARAQARAEDTLRETIT
;
A
#
# COMPACT_ATOMS: atom_id res chain seq x y z
N MET A 1 -57.72 -35.58 -48.25
CA MET A 1 -58.50 -34.33 -48.19
C MET A 1 -57.97 -33.53 -47.03
N SER A 2 -57.34 -32.62 -47.27
CA SER A 2 -57.10 -31.27 -47.66
C SER A 2 -56.02 -30.69 -46.70
N VAL A 3 -54.91 -30.37 -47.28
CA VAL A 3 -53.77 -29.63 -46.70
C VAL A 3 -54.16 -28.16 -46.66
N THR A 4 -53.89 -27.45 -45.59
CA THR A 4 -53.90 -25.99 -45.58
C THR A 4 -52.62 -25.47 -45.01
N ASP A 5 -51.83 -24.74 -45.84
CA ASP A 5 -50.58 -24.05 -45.57
C ASP A 5 -50.76 -22.98 -44.49
N ALA A 6 -49.83 -22.95 -43.52
CA ALA A 6 -49.61 -21.80 -42.65
C ALA A 6 -48.20 -21.27 -42.91
N LYS A 7 -48.12 -20.10 -43.56
CA LYS A 7 -46.93 -19.30 -43.74
C LYS A 7 -46.40 -18.82 -42.40
N ILE A 8 -45.18 -19.20 -42.08
CA ILE A 8 -44.42 -18.65 -40.96
C ILE A 8 -43.68 -17.40 -41.46
N HIS A 9 -44.12 -16.24 -40.98
CA HIS A 9 -43.35 -14.99 -41.10
C HIS A 9 -42.16 -15.05 -40.11
N SER A 10 -40.95 -15.06 -40.68
CA SER A 10 -39.74 -14.85 -39.92
C SER A 10 -39.56 -13.35 -39.64
N GLU A 11 -39.97 -12.88 -38.49
CA GLU A 11 -39.53 -11.61 -37.94
C GLU A 11 -38.13 -11.79 -37.37
N THR A 12 -37.12 -11.26 -38.05
CA THR A 12 -35.77 -11.07 -37.54
C THR A 12 -35.79 -10.00 -36.46
N ASN A 13 -35.83 -10.44 -35.21
CA ASN A 13 -35.67 -9.57 -34.07
C ASN A 13 -34.17 -9.24 -33.93
N ALA A 14 -33.75 -8.09 -34.45
CA ALA A 14 -32.45 -7.49 -34.18
C ALA A 14 -32.46 -7.02 -32.73
N GLY A 15 -31.86 -7.82 -31.84
CA GLY A 15 -31.58 -7.43 -30.48
C GLY A 15 -30.69 -6.17 -30.43
N PRO A 16 -30.80 -5.36 -29.40
CA PRO A 16 -30.02 -4.13 -29.29
C PRO A 16 -28.52 -4.45 -29.29
N GLN A 17 -27.81 -3.89 -30.25
CA GLN A 17 -26.34 -3.87 -30.26
C GLN A 17 -25.90 -3.23 -28.95
N SER A 18 -25.24 -4.01 -28.08
CA SER A 18 -24.59 -3.51 -26.89
C SER A 18 -23.58 -2.44 -27.34
N GLN A 19 -23.87 -1.18 -27.02
CA GLN A 19 -22.89 -0.12 -27.10
C GLN A 19 -21.74 -0.51 -26.16
N GLN A 20 -20.63 -1.00 -26.75
CA GLN A 20 -19.39 -1.23 -26.02
C GLN A 20 -18.95 0.12 -25.46
N ALA A 21 -18.96 0.24 -24.13
CA ALA A 21 -18.41 1.40 -23.46
C ALA A 21 -16.94 1.58 -23.91
N ALA A 22 -16.56 2.81 -24.24
CA ALA A 22 -15.18 3.13 -24.59
C ALA A 22 -14.25 2.72 -23.41
N PRO A 23 -13.12 2.03 -23.68
CA PRO A 23 -12.19 1.63 -22.64
C PRO A 23 -11.72 2.86 -21.85
N LEU A 24 -11.69 2.72 -20.52
CA LEU A 24 -11.27 3.78 -19.62
C LEU A 24 -9.77 4.09 -19.85
N ALA A 25 -9.37 5.34 -19.64
CA ALA A 25 -7.99 5.80 -19.81
C ALA A 25 -6.95 4.95 -19.04
N ALA A 26 -7.34 4.33 -17.92
CA ALA A 26 -6.51 3.43 -17.16
C ALA A 26 -6.12 2.13 -17.90
N ASP A 27 -7.03 1.55 -18.69
CA ASP A 27 -6.73 0.32 -19.45
C ASP A 27 -5.79 0.62 -20.61
N LEU A 28 -5.93 1.80 -21.18
CA LEU A 28 -5.06 2.27 -22.24
C LEU A 28 -3.64 2.52 -21.70
N ASP A 29 -3.51 3.04 -20.48
CA ASP A 29 -2.22 3.27 -19.82
C ASP A 29 -1.50 1.95 -19.51
N VAL A 30 -2.22 0.96 -18.96
CA VAL A 30 -1.68 -0.37 -18.65
C VAL A 30 -1.23 -1.10 -19.91
N ALA A 31 -2.06 -1.10 -20.97
CA ALA A 31 -1.70 -1.75 -22.24
C ALA A 31 -0.51 -1.04 -22.92
N THR A 32 -0.42 0.28 -22.79
CA THR A 32 0.70 1.07 -23.33
C THR A 32 1.99 0.73 -22.58
N ALA A 33 1.96 0.68 -21.24
CA ALA A 33 3.10 0.28 -20.43
C ALA A 33 3.54 -1.16 -20.68
N PHE A 34 2.59 -2.09 -20.83
CA PHE A 34 2.88 -3.48 -21.18
C PHE A 34 3.59 -3.60 -22.54
N LEU A 35 3.10 -2.91 -23.56
CA LEU A 35 3.72 -2.94 -24.88
C LEU A 35 5.11 -2.30 -24.90
N GLU A 36 5.33 -1.22 -24.15
CA GLU A 36 6.67 -0.62 -24.00
C GLU A 36 7.64 -1.60 -23.34
N THR A 37 7.22 -2.26 -22.25
CA THR A 37 8.05 -3.24 -21.54
C THR A 37 8.33 -4.44 -22.43
N LEU A 38 7.32 -5.01 -23.10
CA LEU A 38 7.49 -6.13 -24.00
C LEU A 38 8.43 -5.78 -25.17
N THR A 39 8.29 -4.60 -25.76
CA THR A 39 9.18 -4.14 -26.85
C THR A 39 10.60 -4.01 -26.35
N HIS A 40 10.80 -3.46 -25.14
CA HIS A 40 12.13 -3.33 -24.52
C HIS A 40 12.77 -4.70 -24.24
N GLU A 41 12.01 -5.65 -23.70
CA GLU A 41 12.49 -7.02 -23.44
C GLU A 41 12.85 -7.75 -24.73
N LEU A 42 12.06 -7.59 -25.78
CA LEU A 42 12.36 -8.18 -27.10
C LEU A 42 13.62 -7.56 -27.71
N ASP A 43 13.78 -6.24 -27.63
CA ASP A 43 14.96 -5.53 -28.16
C ASP A 43 16.26 -5.85 -27.38
N THR A 44 16.15 -6.24 -26.10
CA THR A 44 17.32 -6.60 -25.26
C THR A 44 17.67 -8.09 -25.29
N SER A 45 16.69 -8.97 -25.57
CA SER A 45 16.86 -10.43 -25.49
C SER A 45 17.06 -11.10 -26.83
N ILE A 46 16.62 -10.46 -27.91
CA ILE A 46 16.76 -10.96 -29.29
C ILE A 46 17.62 -9.94 -30.04
N GLU A 47 18.54 -10.38 -30.90
CA GLU A 47 19.31 -9.45 -31.77
C GLU A 47 18.37 -8.41 -32.40
N PRO A 48 18.74 -7.11 -32.37
CA PRO A 48 17.80 -6.04 -32.63
C PRO A 48 17.09 -6.20 -33.96
N THR A 49 15.80 -6.52 -33.91
CA THR A 49 14.90 -6.42 -35.02
C THR A 49 14.81 -4.96 -35.46
N ALA A 50 14.71 -4.69 -36.76
CA ALA A 50 14.65 -3.31 -37.24
C ALA A 50 13.58 -2.51 -36.45
N PRO A 51 13.90 -1.35 -35.87
CA PRO A 51 12.96 -0.58 -35.04
C PRO A 51 11.67 -0.30 -35.82
N ASN A 52 10.52 -0.47 -35.18
CA ASN A 52 9.22 -0.09 -35.75
C ASN A 52 8.91 1.38 -35.36
N PRO A 53 9.24 2.36 -36.20
CA PRO A 53 9.08 3.77 -35.87
C PRO A 53 7.60 4.16 -35.68
N PHE A 54 6.66 3.47 -36.31
CA PHE A 54 5.24 3.70 -36.12
C PHE A 54 4.83 3.32 -34.70
N LEU A 55 5.20 2.14 -34.24
CA LEU A 55 4.89 1.65 -32.89
C LEU A 55 5.52 2.55 -31.83
N ASN A 56 6.82 2.81 -31.93
CA ASN A 56 7.55 3.62 -30.96
C ASN A 56 7.00 5.04 -30.84
N MET A 57 6.72 5.69 -31.95
CA MET A 57 6.10 7.03 -31.98
C MET A 57 4.69 7.02 -31.38
N SER A 58 3.90 5.98 -31.70
CA SER A 58 2.53 5.86 -31.20
C SER A 58 2.50 5.66 -29.69
N LEU A 59 3.34 4.76 -29.15
CA LEU A 59 3.47 4.53 -27.71
C LEU A 59 3.93 5.80 -26.98
N HIS A 60 4.94 6.50 -27.51
CA HIS A 60 5.42 7.75 -26.94
C HIS A 60 4.31 8.83 -26.89
N LEU A 61 3.57 8.99 -27.98
CA LEU A 61 2.49 9.98 -28.07
C LEU A 61 1.35 9.67 -27.10
N LEU A 62 0.95 8.41 -27.01
CA LEU A 62 -0.10 7.96 -26.10
C LEU A 62 0.31 8.12 -24.65
N ARG A 63 1.51 7.67 -24.28
CA ARG A 63 2.01 7.81 -22.90
C ARG A 63 2.06 9.28 -22.47
N CYS A 64 2.58 10.14 -23.32
CA CYS A 64 2.62 11.57 -23.03
C CYS A 64 1.21 12.18 -22.93
N HIS A 65 0.28 11.74 -23.78
CA HIS A 65 -1.12 12.18 -23.73
C HIS A 65 -1.79 11.79 -22.41
N LEU A 66 -1.66 10.53 -21.98
CA LEU A 66 -2.21 10.01 -20.72
C LEU A 66 -1.60 10.69 -19.49
N GLN A 67 -0.31 11.07 -19.57
CA GLN A 67 0.39 11.80 -18.50
C GLN A 67 0.17 13.33 -18.55
N GLY A 68 -0.59 13.85 -19.51
CA GLY A 68 -0.77 15.30 -19.72
C GLY A 68 0.49 16.05 -20.15
N LYS A 69 1.49 15.34 -20.72
CA LYS A 69 2.76 15.90 -21.19
C LYS A 69 2.65 16.40 -22.63
N THR A 70 3.34 17.50 -22.92
CA THR A 70 3.38 18.07 -24.27
C THR A 70 4.35 17.32 -25.16
N VAL A 71 3.89 16.90 -26.35
CA VAL A 71 4.70 16.25 -27.37
C VAL A 71 4.97 17.24 -28.52
N THR A 72 6.21 17.23 -29.03
CA THR A 72 6.64 18.03 -30.17
C THR A 72 7.14 17.13 -31.31
N ALA A 73 7.31 17.67 -32.52
CA ALA A 73 7.87 16.91 -33.63
C ALA A 73 9.27 16.35 -33.32
N SER A 74 10.10 17.12 -32.60
CA SER A 74 11.44 16.67 -32.19
C SER A 74 11.40 15.51 -31.19
N THR A 75 10.49 15.53 -30.20
CA THR A 75 10.38 14.43 -29.24
C THR A 75 9.81 13.17 -29.91
N MET A 76 8.90 13.30 -30.88
CA MET A 76 8.40 12.19 -31.68
C MET A 76 9.52 11.56 -32.53
N VAL A 77 10.33 12.38 -33.19
CA VAL A 77 11.48 11.91 -33.98
C VAL A 77 12.49 11.19 -33.09
N SER A 78 12.82 11.74 -31.92
CA SER A 78 13.72 11.08 -30.96
C SER A 78 13.18 9.74 -30.45
N ALA A 79 11.88 9.62 -30.25
CA ALA A 79 11.25 8.39 -29.79
C ALA A 79 11.15 7.28 -30.85
N SER A 80 11.38 7.61 -32.11
CA SER A 80 11.16 6.68 -33.24
C SER A 80 12.12 5.49 -33.32
N GLY A 81 13.32 5.61 -32.75
CA GLY A 81 14.39 4.61 -32.83
C GLY A 81 15.06 4.49 -34.22
N VAL A 82 14.76 5.39 -35.16
CA VAL A 82 15.33 5.37 -36.52
C VAL A 82 15.98 6.71 -36.89
N PRO A 83 16.84 6.77 -37.94
CA PRO A 83 17.47 8.01 -38.39
C PRO A 83 16.45 9.12 -38.69
N TYR A 84 16.86 10.38 -38.42
CA TYR A 84 16.04 11.57 -38.48
C TYR A 84 15.16 11.69 -39.77
N ALA A 85 15.74 11.46 -40.94
CA ALA A 85 15.02 11.56 -42.22
C ALA A 85 13.89 10.51 -42.34
N THR A 86 14.12 9.28 -41.85
CA THR A 86 13.13 8.21 -41.83
C THR A 86 12.02 8.52 -40.81
N ALA A 87 12.41 8.98 -39.63
CA ALA A 87 11.49 9.39 -38.56
C ALA A 87 10.56 10.52 -39.04
N THR A 88 11.12 11.56 -39.64
CA THR A 88 10.36 12.72 -40.15
C THR A 88 9.36 12.32 -41.22
N ARG A 89 9.77 11.43 -42.15
CA ARG A 89 8.89 10.89 -43.19
C ARG A 89 7.73 10.10 -42.60
N LYS A 90 8.03 9.27 -41.55
CA LYS A 90 7.00 8.48 -40.86
C LYS A 90 6.04 9.35 -40.07
N LEU A 91 6.53 10.38 -39.41
CA LEU A 91 5.69 11.35 -38.69
C LEU A 91 4.74 12.08 -39.69
N ALA A 92 5.25 12.52 -40.81
CA ALA A 92 4.42 13.14 -41.85
C ALA A 92 3.38 12.18 -42.45
N GLU A 93 3.69 10.89 -42.54
CA GLU A 93 2.74 9.84 -42.95
C GLU A 93 1.62 9.69 -41.90
N MET A 94 1.95 9.59 -40.60
CA MET A 94 0.96 9.50 -39.53
C MET A 94 0.03 10.71 -39.47
N GLN A 95 0.55 11.90 -39.76
CA GLN A 95 -0.26 13.12 -39.88
C GLN A 95 -1.19 13.09 -41.08
N ARG A 96 -0.72 12.65 -42.27
CA ARG A 96 -1.54 12.50 -43.47
C ARG A 96 -2.65 11.44 -43.30
N GLN A 97 -2.39 10.40 -42.51
CA GLN A 97 -3.38 9.37 -42.18
C GLN A 97 -4.39 9.84 -41.13
N GLY A 98 -4.26 11.07 -40.61
CA GLY A 98 -5.17 11.62 -39.61
C GLY A 98 -5.05 10.98 -38.23
N LEU A 99 -3.90 10.34 -37.93
CA LEU A 99 -3.65 9.71 -36.64
C LEU A 99 -3.16 10.71 -35.58
N ILE A 100 -2.59 11.83 -36.04
CA ILE A 100 -1.98 12.86 -35.18
C ILE A 100 -2.58 14.22 -35.48
N GLU A 101 -3.05 14.92 -34.45
CA GLU A 101 -3.53 16.29 -34.51
C GLU A 101 -2.41 17.26 -34.09
N GLN A 102 -2.37 18.41 -34.80
CA GLN A 102 -1.50 19.52 -34.41
C GLN A 102 -2.33 20.61 -33.74
N ARG A 103 -1.89 21.07 -32.57
CA ARG A 103 -2.51 22.19 -31.85
C ARG A 103 -1.51 23.32 -31.66
N PRO A 104 -1.88 24.59 -31.98
CA PRO A 104 -0.97 25.71 -31.79
C PRO A 104 -0.62 25.92 -30.32
N ARG A 105 0.66 26.15 -30.03
CA ARG A 105 1.17 26.44 -28.67
C ARG A 105 1.31 27.94 -28.38
N SER A 106 1.25 28.77 -29.42
CA SER A 106 1.37 30.23 -29.28
C SER A 106 0.37 30.95 -30.20
N ARG A 107 0.02 32.21 -29.82
CA ARG A 107 -0.84 33.08 -30.64
C ARG A 107 -0.27 33.33 -32.05
N THR A 108 1.04 33.21 -32.24
CA THR A 108 1.69 33.40 -33.53
C THR A 108 1.67 32.20 -34.46
N GLY A 109 1.15 31.04 -34.00
CA GLY A 109 1.04 29.81 -34.77
C GLY A 109 2.34 29.17 -35.24
N ARG A 110 3.51 29.63 -34.73
CA ARG A 110 4.84 29.13 -35.15
C ARG A 110 5.30 27.87 -34.41
N SER A 111 4.68 27.51 -33.30
CA SER A 111 4.97 26.29 -32.54
C SER A 111 3.71 25.46 -32.33
N PHE A 112 3.82 24.15 -32.52
CA PHE A 112 2.71 23.21 -32.40
C PHE A 112 3.05 22.11 -31.38
N SER A 113 2.02 21.62 -30.71
CA SER A 113 2.03 20.35 -29.98
C SER A 113 1.33 19.27 -30.80
N LEU A 114 1.77 18.05 -30.64
CA LEU A 114 1.20 16.87 -31.27
C LEU A 114 0.31 16.14 -30.28
N HIS A 115 -0.85 15.70 -30.71
CA HIS A 115 -1.84 15.00 -29.92
C HIS A 115 -2.36 13.79 -30.72
N PRO A 116 -2.72 12.68 -30.05
CA PRO A 116 -3.40 11.58 -30.73
C PRO A 116 -4.78 12.06 -31.20
N SER A 117 -5.17 11.70 -32.39
CA SER A 117 -6.53 11.92 -32.92
C SER A 117 -7.53 10.97 -32.24
N GLU A 118 -8.82 11.26 -32.38
CA GLU A 118 -9.89 10.39 -31.88
C GLU A 118 -9.83 9.00 -32.51
N SER A 119 -9.52 8.93 -33.82
CA SER A 119 -9.34 7.66 -34.52
C SER A 119 -8.15 6.84 -33.98
N MET A 120 -7.05 7.50 -33.64
CA MET A 120 -5.90 6.85 -32.99
C MET A 120 -6.27 6.34 -31.59
N LEU A 121 -6.94 7.12 -30.79
CA LEU A 121 -7.38 6.72 -29.44
C LEU A 121 -8.34 5.52 -29.53
N THR A 122 -9.29 5.54 -30.47
CA THR A 122 -10.23 4.43 -30.71
C THR A 122 -9.50 3.16 -31.14
N PHE A 123 -8.54 3.28 -32.05
CA PHE A 123 -7.72 2.15 -32.49
C PHE A 123 -6.95 1.50 -31.33
N TRP A 124 -6.29 2.34 -30.52
CA TRP A 124 -5.51 1.84 -29.37
C TRP A 124 -6.40 1.25 -28.28
N ALA A 125 -7.57 1.81 -28.05
CA ALA A 125 -8.56 1.25 -27.15
C ALA A 125 -8.98 -0.17 -27.58
N GLN A 126 -9.27 -0.36 -28.86
CA GLN A 126 -9.62 -1.69 -29.41
C GLN A 126 -8.43 -2.66 -29.40
N LEU A 127 -7.22 -2.17 -29.62
CA LEU A 127 -5.99 -2.98 -29.54
C LEU A 127 -5.73 -3.42 -28.10
N SER A 128 -5.86 -2.51 -27.14
CA SER A 128 -5.76 -2.80 -25.69
C SER A 128 -6.70 -3.93 -25.29
N ASP A 129 -7.96 -3.85 -25.69
CA ASP A 129 -8.96 -4.91 -25.46
C ASP A 129 -8.57 -6.26 -26.07
N ARG A 130 -7.96 -6.25 -27.26
CA ARG A 130 -7.48 -7.48 -27.91
C ARG A 130 -6.26 -8.06 -27.19
N ILE A 131 -5.32 -7.23 -26.77
CA ILE A 131 -4.13 -7.67 -26.03
C ILE A 131 -4.54 -8.30 -24.69
N CYS A 132 -5.46 -7.66 -23.94
CA CYS A 132 -5.98 -8.22 -22.70
C CYS A 132 -6.65 -9.58 -22.92
N ARG A 133 -7.46 -9.73 -23.99
CA ARG A 133 -8.09 -11.01 -24.34
C ARG A 133 -7.07 -12.08 -24.74
N LEU A 134 -6.06 -11.73 -25.54
CA LEU A 134 -4.99 -12.65 -25.93
C LEU A 134 -4.17 -13.09 -24.72
N GLY A 135 -3.82 -12.17 -23.81
CA GLY A 135 -3.15 -12.50 -22.56
C GLY A 135 -3.97 -13.48 -21.71
N GLN A 136 -5.26 -13.24 -21.57
CA GLN A 136 -6.17 -14.16 -20.87
C GLN A 136 -6.24 -15.55 -21.52
N GLN A 137 -6.27 -15.63 -22.86
CA GLN A 137 -6.33 -16.88 -23.60
C GLN A 137 -5.00 -17.67 -23.55
N THR A 138 -3.88 -16.96 -23.57
CA THR A 138 -2.54 -17.57 -23.69
C THR A 138 -1.98 -17.98 -22.34
N PHE A 139 -2.20 -17.18 -21.30
CA PHE A 139 -1.63 -17.40 -19.96
C PHE A 139 -2.63 -17.98 -18.95
N GLY A 140 -3.83 -18.37 -19.37
CA GLY A 140 -4.72 -19.22 -18.59
C GLY A 140 -5.54 -18.49 -17.53
N GLY A 141 -5.98 -17.28 -17.77
CA GLY A 141 -7.05 -16.63 -17.00
C GLY A 141 -8.36 -17.40 -17.20
N THR A 142 -8.72 -18.31 -16.32
CA THR A 142 -9.95 -19.10 -16.40
C THR A 142 -11.14 -18.27 -15.96
N GLY A 143 -11.84 -17.65 -16.92
CA GLY A 143 -13.17 -17.07 -16.73
C GLY A 143 -13.34 -15.68 -17.34
N PRO A 144 -14.54 -15.33 -17.83
CA PRO A 144 -14.83 -14.00 -18.31
C PRO A 144 -14.86 -13.03 -17.11
N GLY A 145 -13.78 -12.28 -16.91
CA GLY A 145 -13.66 -11.26 -15.86
C GLY A 145 -12.41 -11.35 -14.98
N GLY A 146 -11.52 -12.34 -15.19
CA GLY A 146 -10.23 -12.36 -14.49
C GLY A 146 -9.27 -11.33 -15.10
N SER A 147 -8.93 -10.30 -14.39
CA SER A 147 -7.80 -9.43 -14.71
C SER A 147 -6.59 -9.86 -13.88
N ASP A 148 -5.49 -10.23 -14.55
CA ASP A 148 -4.21 -10.42 -13.89
C ASP A 148 -3.59 -9.06 -13.64
N TYR A 149 -3.21 -8.81 -12.39
CA TYR A 149 -2.62 -7.55 -11.98
C TYR A 149 -1.15 -7.74 -11.63
N PHE A 150 -0.29 -6.91 -12.20
CA PHE A 150 1.14 -6.95 -11.95
C PHE A 150 1.51 -5.92 -10.89
N PHE A 151 1.99 -6.36 -9.74
CA PHE A 151 2.47 -5.50 -8.66
C PHE A 151 3.92 -5.83 -8.32
N GLY A 152 4.82 -4.87 -8.55
CA GLY A 152 6.23 -4.96 -8.12
C GLY A 152 6.99 -6.20 -8.60
N GLY A 153 6.62 -6.81 -9.73
CA GLY A 153 7.21 -8.05 -10.25
C GLY A 153 6.44 -9.32 -9.89
N SER A 154 5.34 -9.22 -9.14
CA SER A 154 4.53 -10.37 -8.73
C SER A 154 3.18 -10.37 -9.44
N TYR A 155 2.79 -11.51 -9.99
CA TYR A 155 1.45 -11.73 -10.56
C TYR A 155 0.42 -11.84 -9.44
N MET A 156 -0.50 -10.89 -9.36
CA MET A 156 -1.70 -11.02 -8.55
C MET A 156 -2.85 -11.46 -9.46
N GLY A 157 -3.16 -12.77 -9.46
CA GLY A 157 -4.33 -13.29 -10.14
C GLY A 157 -5.60 -12.83 -9.43
N THR A 158 -6.29 -11.84 -9.99
CA THR A 158 -7.64 -11.49 -9.50
C THR A 158 -8.62 -12.55 -9.97
N ARG A 159 -9.03 -13.44 -9.07
CA ARG A 159 -10.24 -14.22 -9.28
C ARG A 159 -11.39 -13.22 -9.18
N GLY A 160 -12.03 -12.91 -10.31
CA GLY A 160 -13.17 -12.00 -10.36
C GLY A 160 -14.35 -12.51 -9.56
N LEU A 161 -14.27 -12.40 -8.24
CA LEU A 161 -15.40 -12.59 -7.34
C LEU A 161 -16.15 -11.26 -7.34
N ILE A 162 -17.32 -11.27 -7.95
CA ILE A 162 -18.28 -10.20 -7.79
C ILE A 162 -18.73 -10.27 -6.32
N PRO A 163 -18.47 -9.23 -5.50
CA PRO A 163 -19.01 -9.21 -4.14
C PRO A 163 -20.52 -9.32 -4.20
N PRO A 164 -21.16 -9.91 -3.18
CA PRO A 164 -22.61 -9.96 -3.14
C PRO A 164 -23.20 -8.56 -3.23
N PRO A 165 -24.31 -8.37 -3.97
CA PRO A 165 -24.93 -7.05 -4.20
C PRO A 165 -25.48 -6.38 -2.92
N SER A 166 -25.28 -6.98 -1.76
CA SER A 166 -25.84 -6.56 -0.47
C SER A 166 -25.02 -5.54 0.32
N VAL A 167 -23.85 -5.07 -0.20
CA VAL A 167 -22.97 -4.15 0.55
C VAL A 167 -23.59 -2.76 0.69
N LEU A 168 -24.35 -2.31 -0.32
CA LEU A 168 -25.10 -1.04 -0.24
C LEU A 168 -26.57 -1.26 -0.63
N PRO A 169 -27.51 -0.83 0.22
CA PRO A 169 -28.95 -0.91 -0.08
C PRO A 169 -29.34 -0.05 -1.29
N GLN A 170 -28.60 1.03 -1.54
CA GLN A 170 -28.81 1.95 -2.66
C GLN A 170 -27.46 2.44 -3.22
N PRO A 171 -27.37 2.68 -4.55
CA PRO A 171 -26.17 3.29 -5.13
C PRO A 171 -25.86 4.67 -4.53
N LEU A 172 -24.57 4.98 -4.40
CA LEU A 172 -24.13 6.28 -3.92
C LEU A 172 -24.52 7.40 -4.89
N ARG A 173 -25.04 8.50 -4.36
CA ARG A 173 -25.45 9.68 -5.12
C ARG A 173 -24.39 10.80 -5.01
N LEU A 174 -23.19 10.55 -5.51
CA LEU A 174 -22.08 11.50 -5.47
C LEU A 174 -21.84 12.16 -6.84
N PRO A 175 -22.28 13.42 -7.03
CA PRO A 175 -21.92 14.17 -8.23
C PRO A 175 -20.39 14.21 -8.39
N GLY A 176 -19.92 13.82 -9.59
CA GLY A 176 -18.49 13.72 -9.88
C GLY A 176 -17.76 12.51 -9.27
N GLY A 177 -18.50 11.56 -8.68
CA GLY A 177 -17.94 10.32 -8.13
C GLY A 177 -17.38 10.45 -6.70
N LEU A 178 -16.93 9.31 -6.16
CA LEU A 178 -16.27 9.18 -4.87
C LEU A 178 -14.76 9.46 -5.01
N ARG A 179 -14.22 10.34 -4.18
CA ARG A 179 -12.81 10.78 -4.24
C ARG A 179 -12.08 10.25 -3.01
N VAL A 180 -11.09 9.41 -3.23
CA VAL A 180 -10.37 8.70 -2.15
C VAL A 180 -8.88 9.02 -2.20
N LEU A 181 -8.31 9.41 -1.07
CA LEU A 181 -6.88 9.64 -0.90
C LEU A 181 -6.29 8.49 -0.08
N VAL A 182 -5.33 7.73 -0.63
CA VAL A 182 -4.79 6.53 -0.01
C VAL A 182 -3.26 6.45 -0.08
N HIS A 183 -2.70 5.53 0.69
CA HIS A 183 -1.31 5.13 0.56
C HIS A 183 -1.11 4.17 -0.63
N GLY A 184 0.05 4.24 -1.27
CA GLY A 184 0.43 3.32 -2.36
C GLY A 184 0.98 2.00 -1.82
N ASP A 185 0.22 1.28 -1.01
CA ASP A 185 0.59 -0.03 -0.47
C ASP A 185 -0.19 -1.18 -1.15
N PRO A 186 0.21 -2.45 -0.94
CA PRO A 186 -0.44 -3.58 -1.58
C PRO A 186 -1.97 -3.65 -1.40
N THR A 187 -2.51 -3.32 -0.23
CA THR A 187 -3.95 -3.40 0.03
C THR A 187 -4.74 -2.34 -0.74
N PHE A 188 -4.30 -1.08 -0.71
CA PHE A 188 -4.96 -0.03 -1.49
C PHE A 188 -4.74 -0.18 -2.99
N MET A 189 -3.64 -0.81 -3.41
CA MET A 189 -3.43 -1.15 -4.82
C MET A 189 -4.37 -2.27 -5.28
N VAL A 190 -4.72 -3.22 -4.40
CA VAL A 190 -5.79 -4.19 -4.67
C VAL A 190 -7.15 -3.50 -4.83
N MET A 191 -7.47 -2.52 -3.98
CA MET A 191 -8.69 -1.72 -4.14
C MET A 191 -8.73 -1.01 -5.50
N ASP A 192 -7.60 -0.47 -5.97
CA ASP A 192 -7.50 0.15 -7.29
C ASP A 192 -7.66 -0.88 -8.42
N ALA A 193 -7.07 -2.06 -8.28
CA ALA A 193 -7.23 -3.16 -9.24
C ALA A 193 -8.68 -3.64 -9.36
N LEU A 194 -9.41 -3.67 -8.23
CA LEU A 194 -10.83 -4.06 -8.15
C LEU A 194 -11.79 -2.89 -8.41
N LYS A 195 -11.27 -1.72 -8.76
CA LYS A 195 -12.03 -0.48 -8.87
C LYS A 195 -13.32 -0.60 -9.67
N ARG A 196 -13.27 -1.25 -10.84
CA ARG A 196 -14.47 -1.41 -11.69
C ARG A 196 -15.57 -2.22 -11.01
N GLN A 197 -15.19 -3.31 -10.34
CA GLN A 197 -16.13 -4.15 -9.59
C GLN A 197 -16.73 -3.35 -8.43
N ILE A 198 -15.91 -2.61 -7.72
CA ILE A 198 -16.36 -1.76 -6.62
C ILE A 198 -17.25 -0.62 -7.14
N GLU A 199 -16.91 0.02 -8.26
CA GLU A 199 -17.75 1.05 -8.91
C GLU A 199 -19.15 0.52 -9.29
N GLN A 200 -19.23 -0.72 -9.75
CA GLN A 200 -20.52 -1.36 -10.03
C GLN A 200 -21.36 -1.58 -8.77
N ILE A 201 -20.71 -1.93 -7.66
CA ILE A 201 -21.39 -2.18 -6.37
C ILE A 201 -21.85 -0.89 -5.74
N VAL A 202 -20.97 0.12 -5.65
CA VAL A 202 -21.30 1.41 -5.04
C VAL A 202 -22.12 2.31 -5.96
N GLY A 203 -22.23 1.96 -7.25
CA GLY A 203 -23.05 2.67 -8.23
C GLY A 203 -22.49 4.05 -8.63
N THR A 204 -21.24 4.34 -8.34
CA THR A 204 -20.57 5.60 -8.69
C THR A 204 -19.12 5.38 -9.07
N ARG A 205 -18.53 6.31 -9.83
CA ARG A 205 -17.09 6.30 -10.16
C ARG A 205 -16.24 6.55 -8.93
N ILE A 206 -15.05 5.92 -8.89
CA ILE A 206 -14.08 6.12 -7.81
C ILE A 206 -12.84 6.82 -8.39
N HIS A 207 -12.47 7.92 -7.78
CA HIS A 207 -11.24 8.66 -8.09
C HIS A 207 -10.24 8.46 -6.95
N GLN A 208 -9.43 7.41 -7.08
CA GLN A 208 -8.39 7.09 -6.10
C GLN A 208 -7.10 7.83 -6.43
N ARG A 209 -6.49 8.45 -5.42
CA ARG A 209 -5.14 9.02 -5.49
C ARG A 209 -4.26 8.33 -4.45
N ALA A 210 -3.24 7.63 -4.91
CA ALA A 210 -2.28 6.94 -4.08
C ALA A 210 -0.95 7.72 -4.02
N PHE A 211 -0.38 7.85 -2.83
CA PHE A 211 0.89 8.52 -2.60
C PHE A 211 1.81 7.70 -1.69
N SER A 212 3.11 8.02 -1.69
CA SER A 212 4.01 7.57 -0.63
C SER A 212 3.58 8.12 0.73
N ILE A 213 4.00 7.49 1.82
CA ILE A 213 3.56 7.83 3.18
C ILE A 213 3.75 9.32 3.50
N ASP A 214 4.91 9.90 3.19
CA ASP A 214 5.19 11.31 3.48
C ASP A 214 4.32 12.25 2.65
N ARG A 215 4.14 11.96 1.36
CA ARG A 215 3.29 12.76 0.47
C ARG A 215 1.81 12.63 0.80
N LEU A 216 1.37 11.47 1.29
CA LEU A 216 0.01 11.26 1.77
C LEU A 216 -0.29 12.21 2.95
N ARG A 217 0.62 12.22 3.95
CA ARG A 217 0.48 13.10 5.12
C ARG A 217 0.44 14.58 4.72
N GLU A 218 1.38 15.02 3.87
CA GLU A 218 1.39 16.40 3.36
C GLU A 218 0.12 16.77 2.59
N GLU A 219 -0.39 15.88 1.74
CA GLU A 219 -1.61 16.16 0.95
C GLU A 219 -2.84 16.20 1.85
N ALA A 220 -2.94 15.34 2.87
CA ALA A 220 -4.03 15.39 3.83
C ALA A 220 -4.05 16.70 4.61
N LEU A 221 -2.89 17.17 5.07
CA LEU A 221 -2.75 18.47 5.76
C LEU A 221 -3.06 19.65 4.83
N ARG A 222 -2.58 19.63 3.58
CA ARG A 222 -2.91 20.64 2.56
C ARG A 222 -4.40 20.63 2.23
N ASN A 223 -5.03 19.47 2.23
CA ASN A 223 -6.46 19.35 2.00
C ASN A 223 -7.28 19.95 3.14
N ALA A 224 -6.87 19.76 4.39
CA ALA A 224 -7.54 20.36 5.54
C ALA A 224 -7.49 21.90 5.55
N ALA A 225 -6.41 22.50 5.01
CA ALA A 225 -6.27 23.95 4.88
C ALA A 225 -7.16 24.58 3.77
N ARG A 226 -7.90 23.77 3.00
CA ARG A 226 -8.82 24.27 1.97
C ARG A 226 -10.18 24.63 2.56
N PRO A 227 -10.94 25.54 1.93
CA PRO A 227 -12.33 25.80 2.32
C PRO A 227 -13.21 24.55 2.23
N GLN A 228 -12.95 23.68 1.27
CA GLN A 228 -13.67 22.43 1.06
C GLN A 228 -12.71 21.31 0.67
N SER A 229 -12.98 20.12 1.17
CA SER A 229 -12.19 18.91 0.87
C SER A 229 -12.29 18.52 -0.62
N ARG A 230 -11.14 18.13 -1.16
CA ARG A 230 -11.06 17.46 -2.47
C ARG A 230 -11.31 15.96 -2.40
N TYR A 231 -11.37 15.40 -1.19
CA TYR A 231 -11.52 13.96 -0.94
C TYR A 231 -12.73 13.74 -0.05
N ASP A 232 -13.41 12.64 -0.27
CA ASP A 232 -14.54 12.19 0.54
C ASP A 232 -14.06 11.26 1.66
N LEU A 233 -13.03 10.42 1.35
CA LEU A 233 -12.35 9.55 2.29
C LEU A 233 -10.83 9.76 2.21
N ILE A 234 -10.17 9.67 3.35
CA ILE A 234 -8.72 9.77 3.48
C ILE A 234 -8.20 8.57 4.27
N ALA A 235 -7.18 7.89 3.75
CA ALA A 235 -6.41 6.92 4.52
C ALA A 235 -5.46 7.64 5.48
N VAL A 236 -5.44 7.20 6.73
CA VAL A 236 -4.65 7.79 7.82
C VAL A 236 -3.86 6.68 8.51
N ASP A 237 -2.55 6.83 8.61
CA ASP A 237 -1.72 5.93 9.42
C ASP A 237 -2.07 6.11 10.90
N LEU A 238 -2.24 5.01 11.61
CA LEU A 238 -2.72 5.00 13.00
C LEU A 238 -2.01 6.03 13.91
N PRO A 239 -0.69 6.19 13.92
CA PRO A 239 -0.03 7.17 14.78
C PRO A 239 -0.33 8.63 14.42
N TRP A 240 -0.89 8.93 13.23
CA TRP A 240 -1.25 10.31 12.87
C TRP A 240 -2.60 10.75 13.41
N ILE A 241 -3.39 9.86 14.01
CA ILE A 241 -4.76 10.18 14.48
C ILE A 241 -4.75 11.42 15.37
N GLY A 242 -3.93 11.46 16.41
CA GLY A 242 -3.86 12.63 17.31
C GLY A 242 -3.45 13.92 16.61
N GLU A 243 -2.44 13.88 15.73
CA GLU A 243 -2.05 15.04 14.93
C GLU A 243 -3.19 15.51 14.02
N PHE A 244 -3.83 14.59 13.33
CA PHE A 244 -4.87 14.94 12.35
C PHE A 244 -6.14 15.47 13.03
N VAL A 245 -6.46 14.95 14.21
CA VAL A 245 -7.58 15.45 15.00
C VAL A 245 -7.29 16.85 15.54
N THR A 246 -6.14 17.07 16.16
CA THR A 246 -5.79 18.38 16.74
C THR A 246 -5.61 19.47 15.67
N ARG A 247 -5.27 19.09 14.44
CA ARG A 247 -5.15 19.98 13.28
C ARG A 247 -6.44 20.12 12.46
N GLY A 248 -7.55 19.53 12.91
CA GLY A 248 -8.84 19.63 12.23
C GLY A 248 -8.88 18.94 10.85
N VAL A 249 -8.08 17.89 10.62
CA VAL A 249 -8.07 17.15 9.36
C VAL A 249 -9.26 16.20 9.27
N LEU A 250 -9.60 15.54 10.39
CA LEU A 250 -10.61 14.49 10.47
C LEU A 250 -11.83 14.95 11.25
N ARG A 251 -12.97 14.41 10.87
CA ARG A 251 -14.25 14.53 11.57
C ARG A 251 -14.42 13.33 12.49
N PRO A 252 -14.94 13.49 13.73
CA PRO A 252 -15.32 12.36 14.56
C PRO A 252 -16.52 11.61 13.94
N LEU A 253 -16.44 10.28 13.89
CA LEU A 253 -17.44 9.46 13.20
C LEU A 253 -18.77 9.37 13.97
N ASP A 254 -18.74 9.43 15.29
CA ASP A 254 -19.92 9.40 16.16
C ASP A 254 -20.83 10.65 16.02
N GLU A 255 -20.37 11.70 15.33
CA GLU A 255 -21.20 12.85 14.96
C GLU A 255 -22.00 12.65 13.67
N VAL A 256 -21.61 11.71 12.83
CA VAL A 256 -22.15 11.57 11.46
C VAL A 256 -22.77 10.21 11.18
N MET A 257 -22.54 9.23 12.07
CA MET A 257 -23.08 7.88 11.92
C MET A 257 -23.27 7.19 13.27
N ASP A 258 -24.16 6.22 13.30
CA ASP A 258 -24.20 5.22 14.37
C ASP A 258 -23.02 4.24 14.17
N VAL A 259 -22.03 4.32 15.07
CA VAL A 259 -20.81 3.49 15.03
C VAL A 259 -21.14 1.99 15.18
N ALA A 260 -22.26 1.63 15.80
CA ALA A 260 -22.69 0.24 15.92
C ALA A 260 -22.92 -0.45 14.55
N ARG A 261 -23.21 0.32 13.50
CA ARG A 261 -23.33 -0.20 12.11
C ARG A 261 -22.06 -0.85 11.58
N LEU A 262 -20.91 -0.55 12.18
CA LEU A 262 -19.59 -1.09 11.78
C LEU A 262 -19.30 -2.46 12.42
N ASP A 263 -20.09 -2.87 13.40
CA ASP A 263 -19.79 -4.02 14.27
C ASP A 263 -18.37 -3.90 14.89
N PRO A 264 -18.17 -2.98 15.87
CA PRO A 264 -16.87 -2.74 16.46
C PRO A 264 -16.21 -3.97 17.08
N GLY A 265 -17.02 -4.94 17.55
CA GLY A 265 -16.55 -6.19 18.14
C GLY A 265 -15.88 -7.14 17.17
N ASP A 266 -16.11 -6.98 15.87
CA ASP A 266 -15.49 -7.78 14.81
C ASP A 266 -14.08 -7.28 14.43
N PHE A 267 -13.67 -6.06 14.84
CA PHE A 267 -12.32 -5.57 14.55
C PHE A 267 -11.31 -6.07 15.58
N HIS A 268 -10.07 -6.31 15.13
CA HIS A 268 -8.94 -6.51 16.04
C HIS A 268 -8.86 -5.33 17.02
N THR A 269 -8.90 -5.63 18.31
CA THR A 269 -9.03 -4.61 19.37
C THR A 269 -7.99 -3.50 19.27
N ALA A 270 -6.72 -3.85 19.02
CA ALA A 270 -5.64 -2.87 18.91
C ALA A 270 -5.81 -1.93 17.70
N GLY A 271 -6.26 -2.46 16.55
CA GLY A 271 -6.55 -1.65 15.35
C GLY A 271 -7.74 -0.71 15.57
N TRP A 272 -8.82 -1.21 16.19
CA TRP A 272 -10.00 -0.41 16.49
C TRP A 272 -9.69 0.71 17.49
N ARG A 273 -9.03 0.38 18.62
CA ARG A 273 -8.64 1.38 19.63
C ARG A 273 -7.66 2.41 19.08
N GLY A 274 -6.70 1.99 18.25
CA GLY A 274 -5.76 2.91 17.60
C GLY A 274 -6.42 3.92 16.65
N ALA A 275 -7.66 3.69 16.22
CA ALA A 275 -8.45 4.61 15.41
C ALA A 275 -9.18 5.70 16.24
N HIS A 276 -8.98 5.71 17.57
CA HIS A 276 -9.62 6.65 18.50
C HIS A 276 -8.65 7.73 18.98
N TRP A 277 -9.22 8.86 19.32
CA TRP A 277 -8.53 9.95 20.03
C TRP A 277 -9.45 10.51 21.09
N MET A 278 -8.96 10.57 22.34
CA MET A 278 -9.75 10.99 23.51
C MET A 278 -11.10 10.27 23.61
N GLY A 279 -11.10 8.95 23.36
CA GLY A 279 -12.28 8.09 23.45
C GLY A 279 -13.26 8.18 22.27
N ARG A 280 -13.00 9.00 21.25
CA ARG A 280 -13.86 9.17 20.08
C ARG A 280 -13.27 8.53 18.82
N PRO A 281 -14.06 7.86 17.96
CA PRO A 281 -13.59 7.26 16.72
C PRO A 281 -13.43 8.32 15.61
N TYR A 282 -12.28 8.31 14.91
CA TYR A 282 -11.99 9.21 13.78
C TYR A 282 -11.72 8.46 12.48
N GLY A 283 -11.67 7.16 12.53
CA GLY A 283 -11.51 6.33 11.35
C GLY A 283 -11.99 4.91 11.58
N VAL A 284 -12.12 4.16 10.48
CA VAL A 284 -12.45 2.74 10.51
C VAL A 284 -11.25 1.97 9.97
N PRO A 285 -10.73 0.96 10.69
CA PRO A 285 -9.62 0.16 10.21
C PRO A 285 -9.93 -0.48 8.85
N SER A 286 -9.14 -0.14 7.85
CA SER A 286 -9.10 -0.82 6.55
C SER A 286 -7.98 -1.84 6.49
N GLN A 287 -7.04 -1.74 7.42
CA GLN A 287 -5.90 -2.63 7.60
C GLN A 287 -5.57 -2.72 9.09
N THR A 288 -5.35 -3.94 9.59
CA THR A 288 -4.55 -4.19 10.78
C THR A 288 -3.29 -4.89 10.31
N THR A 289 -2.16 -4.19 10.38
CA THR A 289 -0.88 -4.69 9.89
C THR A 289 0.15 -4.63 11.00
N PRO A 290 0.23 -5.67 11.84
CA PRO A 290 1.28 -5.72 12.85
C PRO A 290 2.67 -5.84 12.22
N GLU A 291 3.67 -5.26 12.86
CA GLU A 291 5.07 -5.57 12.59
C GLU A 291 5.42 -6.88 13.25
N LEU A 292 5.99 -7.80 12.48
CA LEU A 292 6.30 -9.17 12.89
C LEU A 292 7.75 -9.50 12.62
N LEU A 293 8.26 -10.50 13.31
CA LEU A 293 9.48 -11.18 12.93
C LEU A 293 9.14 -12.28 11.91
N PHE A 294 9.52 -12.06 10.65
CA PHE A 294 9.51 -13.08 9.60
C PHE A 294 10.75 -13.95 9.73
N TYR A 295 10.62 -15.27 9.67
CA TYR A 295 11.76 -16.17 9.70
C TYR A 295 11.62 -17.31 8.70
N ARG A 296 12.75 -17.82 8.20
CA ARG A 296 12.84 -18.92 7.23
C ARG A 296 12.65 -20.26 7.94
N LYS A 297 11.43 -20.81 7.89
CA LYS A 297 11.10 -22.11 8.50
C LYS A 297 12.02 -23.24 8.04
N ASP A 298 12.33 -23.27 6.76
CA ASP A 298 13.21 -24.27 6.14
C ASP A 298 14.64 -24.19 6.71
N TRP A 299 15.23 -22.99 6.82
CA TRP A 299 16.57 -22.84 7.38
C TRP A 299 16.62 -23.20 8.86
N PHE A 300 15.61 -22.81 9.62
CA PHE A 300 15.52 -23.13 11.05
C PHE A 300 15.33 -24.63 11.27
N ALA A 301 14.49 -25.30 10.47
CA ALA A 301 14.29 -26.74 10.52
C ALA A 301 15.56 -27.52 10.14
N GLU A 302 16.27 -27.10 9.06
CA GLU A 302 17.53 -27.70 8.64
C GLU A 302 18.61 -27.59 9.72
N ALA A 303 18.68 -26.45 10.41
CA ALA A 303 19.64 -26.22 11.49
C ALA A 303 19.22 -26.81 12.84
N GLY A 304 18.00 -27.33 12.98
CA GLY A 304 17.47 -27.81 14.26
C GLY A 304 17.28 -26.70 15.31
N ILE A 305 17.08 -25.45 14.86
CA ILE A 305 16.92 -24.27 15.72
C ILE A 305 15.43 -23.97 15.87
N ALA A 306 14.97 -23.78 17.11
CA ALA A 306 13.60 -23.38 17.40
C ALA A 306 13.34 -21.93 16.97
N ALA A 307 12.10 -21.62 16.63
CA ALA A 307 11.65 -20.25 16.36
C ALA A 307 11.91 -19.34 17.57
N PRO A 308 12.52 -18.15 17.40
CA PRO A 308 13.00 -17.33 18.51
C PRO A 308 11.85 -16.56 19.18
N GLY A 309 11.61 -16.83 20.46
CA GLY A 309 10.63 -16.09 21.28
C GLY A 309 11.24 -15.00 22.15
N THR A 310 12.58 -14.92 22.25
CA THR A 310 13.29 -13.91 23.02
C THR A 310 14.36 -13.22 22.18
N THR A 311 14.75 -12.01 22.57
CA THR A 311 15.82 -11.23 21.91
C THR A 311 17.14 -12.01 21.89
N ASP A 312 17.50 -12.72 22.97
CA ASP A 312 18.71 -13.53 23.03
C ASP A 312 18.65 -14.71 22.03
N ALA A 313 17.51 -15.43 21.97
CA ALA A 313 17.32 -16.53 21.03
C ALA A 313 17.37 -16.03 19.57
N MET A 314 16.82 -14.85 19.30
CA MET A 314 16.86 -14.22 17.99
C MET A 314 18.30 -13.84 17.59
N LEU A 315 19.08 -13.23 18.47
CA LEU A 315 20.48 -12.92 18.23
C LEU A 315 21.32 -14.20 18.03
N ALA A 316 21.07 -15.25 18.81
CA ALA A 316 21.75 -16.54 18.63
C ALA A 316 21.46 -17.15 17.26
N ALA A 317 20.19 -17.15 16.82
CA ALA A 317 19.80 -17.60 15.50
C ALA A 317 20.41 -16.72 14.40
N ALA A 318 20.36 -15.39 14.56
CA ALA A 318 20.95 -14.46 13.60
C ALA A 318 22.46 -14.69 13.42
N ARG A 319 23.20 -14.91 14.52
CA ARG A 319 24.64 -15.26 14.49
C ARG A 319 24.89 -16.59 13.78
N HIS A 320 24.05 -17.60 14.03
CA HIS A 320 24.18 -18.91 13.39
C HIS A 320 24.07 -18.83 11.86
N PHE A 321 23.12 -18.06 11.35
CA PHE A 321 22.90 -17.92 9.91
C PHE A 321 23.79 -16.88 9.23
N HIS A 322 24.48 -16.03 10.01
CA HIS A 322 25.33 -14.97 9.47
C HIS A 322 26.61 -15.52 8.85
N ALA A 323 26.65 -15.54 7.52
CA ALA A 323 27.78 -16.01 6.72
C ALA A 323 28.06 -15.06 5.54
N PRO A 324 28.58 -13.84 5.79
CA PRO A 324 28.72 -12.79 4.78
C PRO A 324 29.59 -13.20 3.59
N ARG A 325 30.59 -14.07 3.78
CA ARG A 325 31.38 -14.63 2.67
C ARG A 325 30.55 -15.47 1.69
N ARG A 326 29.37 -15.93 2.11
CA ARG A 326 28.41 -16.66 1.27
C ARG A 326 27.23 -15.79 0.85
N GLY A 327 27.29 -14.48 1.11
CA GLY A 327 26.18 -13.55 0.85
C GLY A 327 24.96 -13.77 1.73
N ARG A 328 25.10 -14.41 2.89
CA ARG A 328 24.02 -14.67 3.84
C ARG A 328 24.20 -13.86 5.11
N TYR A 329 23.10 -13.33 5.64
CA TYR A 329 23.08 -12.50 6.84
C TYR A 329 21.99 -12.98 7.81
N GLY A 330 22.09 -12.57 9.06
CA GLY A 330 21.16 -13.01 10.10
C GLY A 330 19.79 -12.39 9.94
N ILE A 331 19.72 -11.06 9.75
CA ILE A 331 18.46 -10.31 9.80
C ILE A 331 18.50 -9.03 8.96
N ALA A 332 17.32 -8.59 8.48
CA ALA A 332 17.11 -7.29 7.88
C ALA A 332 16.00 -6.51 8.61
N TRP A 333 16.11 -5.17 8.64
CA TRP A 333 15.20 -4.28 9.36
C TRP A 333 15.27 -2.84 8.83
N ASN A 334 14.40 -1.91 9.29
CA ASN A 334 14.46 -0.50 8.87
C ASN A 334 15.62 0.22 9.56
N ALA A 335 16.64 0.62 8.83
CA ALA A 335 17.78 1.34 9.40
C ALA A 335 18.11 2.65 8.68
N ALA A 336 17.35 3.03 7.65
CA ALA A 336 17.53 4.30 6.96
C ALA A 336 17.28 5.49 7.90
N ARG A 337 18.10 6.53 7.75
CA ARG A 337 18.06 7.75 8.58
C ARG A 337 16.66 8.40 8.55
N GLY A 338 16.18 8.84 9.67
CA GLY A 338 14.89 9.52 9.81
C GLY A 338 13.78 8.61 10.32
N THR A 339 12.56 8.80 9.85
CA THR A 339 11.37 8.14 10.41
C THR A 339 11.43 6.62 10.38
N ALA A 340 12.09 6.02 9.41
CA ALA A 340 12.22 4.57 9.30
C ALA A 340 12.99 3.97 10.48
N LEU A 341 14.19 4.48 10.79
CA LEU A 341 14.98 4.01 11.93
C LEU A 341 14.35 4.41 13.28
N GLY A 342 13.81 5.64 13.37
CA GLY A 342 13.13 6.08 14.59
C GLY A 342 11.96 5.20 14.96
N HIS A 343 11.22 4.76 13.96
CA HIS A 343 10.17 3.78 14.11
C HIS A 343 10.71 2.42 14.61
N THR A 344 11.78 1.90 14.01
CA THR A 344 12.42 0.65 14.48
C THR A 344 12.89 0.76 15.92
N PHE A 345 13.55 1.87 16.30
CA PHE A 345 13.98 2.06 17.68
C PHE A 345 12.81 1.97 18.66
N MET A 346 11.70 2.60 18.32
CA MET A 346 10.49 2.55 19.17
C MET A 346 9.93 1.14 19.29
N MET A 347 9.89 0.36 18.18
CA MET A 347 9.44 -1.03 18.20
C MET A 347 10.36 -1.90 19.07
N VAL A 348 11.67 -1.72 18.93
CA VAL A 348 12.66 -2.43 19.76
C VAL A 348 12.58 -2.02 21.23
N CYS A 349 12.28 -0.75 21.55
CA CYS A 349 11.98 -0.38 22.93
C CYS A 349 10.80 -1.16 23.50
N ALA A 350 9.77 -1.42 22.66
CA ALA A 350 8.64 -2.25 23.06
C ALA A 350 9.04 -3.71 23.33
N ASP A 351 10.01 -4.27 22.59
CA ASP A 351 10.57 -5.61 22.87
C ASP A 351 11.14 -5.70 24.29
N PHE A 352 11.68 -4.60 24.81
CA PHE A 352 12.14 -4.48 26.20
C PHE A 352 11.05 -3.96 27.17
N GLY A 353 9.77 -3.92 26.74
CA GLY A 353 8.65 -3.48 27.55
C GLY A 353 8.70 -1.99 27.93
N GLN A 354 9.32 -1.16 27.06
CA GLN A 354 9.49 0.28 27.29
C GLN A 354 8.74 1.09 26.25
N PRO A 355 7.67 1.83 26.60
CA PRO A 355 7.11 2.85 25.72
C PRO A 355 8.07 4.05 25.62
N LEU A 356 8.03 4.80 24.50
CA LEU A 356 8.78 6.06 24.38
C LEU A 356 8.12 7.23 25.14
N ILE A 357 6.88 7.04 25.53
CA ILE A 357 6.05 8.02 26.23
C ILE A 357 5.58 7.39 27.53
N ASP A 358 5.62 8.13 28.61
CA ASP A 358 5.11 7.67 29.91
C ASP A 358 3.59 7.56 29.86
N MET A 359 3.12 6.33 29.77
CA MET A 359 1.70 5.99 29.68
C MET A 359 1.27 5.16 30.89
N PRO A 360 0.02 5.29 31.34
CA PRO A 360 -0.52 4.46 32.41
C PRO A 360 -0.40 2.97 32.06
N ARG A 361 0.18 2.18 32.97
CA ARG A 361 0.29 0.72 32.79
C ARG A 361 -1.07 0.05 33.09
N ILE A 362 -1.48 -0.83 32.17
CA ILE A 362 -2.69 -1.67 32.30
C ILE A 362 -2.32 -3.15 32.13
N ALA A 363 -3.28 -4.05 32.36
CA ALA A 363 -3.07 -5.47 32.07
C ALA A 363 -2.81 -5.65 30.56
N GLY A 364 -1.73 -6.34 30.21
CA GLY A 364 -1.33 -6.59 28.84
C GLY A 364 -0.57 -5.45 28.15
N GLY A 365 -0.28 -4.32 28.82
CA GLY A 365 0.49 -3.24 28.19
C GLY A 365 0.32 -1.86 28.81
N TYR A 366 0.02 -0.88 27.99
CA TYR A 366 -0.12 0.53 28.39
C TYR A 366 -1.39 1.15 27.81
N ASP A 367 -1.98 2.09 28.55
CA ASP A 367 -3.17 2.82 28.13
C ASP A 367 -2.79 4.05 27.29
N ALA A 368 -2.71 3.88 25.98
CA ALA A 368 -2.44 4.98 25.06
C ALA A 368 -3.68 5.85 24.77
N ASP A 369 -4.85 5.53 25.33
CA ASP A 369 -6.07 6.36 25.22
C ASP A 369 -6.10 7.48 26.29
N ARG A 370 -5.25 7.40 27.31
CA ARG A 370 -5.18 8.35 28.43
C ARG A 370 -3.90 9.18 28.40
N LEU A 371 -3.61 9.75 27.25
CA LEU A 371 -2.51 10.70 27.12
C LEU A 371 -2.99 12.08 27.61
N ASP A 372 -2.24 12.68 28.53
CA ASP A 372 -2.53 13.98 29.12
C ASP A 372 -1.38 14.98 28.97
N ARG A 373 -1.52 16.15 29.61
CA ARG A 373 -0.51 17.22 29.58
C ARG A 373 0.78 16.89 30.34
N ASP A 374 0.72 15.91 31.23
CA ASP A 374 1.84 15.48 32.06
C ASP A 374 2.62 14.32 31.43
N THR A 375 2.18 13.87 30.25
CA THR A 375 2.86 12.84 29.45
C THR A 375 4.30 13.24 29.17
N GLN A 376 5.24 12.38 29.56
CA GLN A 376 6.68 12.61 29.41
C GLN A 376 7.31 11.65 28.42
N VAL A 377 8.47 12.05 27.89
CA VAL A 377 9.30 11.17 27.04
C VAL A 377 10.13 10.24 27.95
N THR A 378 10.25 8.98 27.56
CA THR A 378 10.97 7.93 28.31
C THR A 378 11.97 7.18 27.40
N ILE A 379 12.83 7.92 26.70
CA ILE A 379 13.84 7.38 25.78
C ILE A 379 15.14 7.01 26.54
N ASP A 380 15.67 7.92 27.35
CA ASP A 380 16.92 7.70 28.09
C ASP A 380 16.66 6.98 29.41
N THR A 381 16.45 5.68 29.31
CA THR A 381 16.21 4.75 30.41
C THR A 381 17.13 3.54 30.27
N ASP A 382 17.22 2.69 31.31
CA ASP A 382 17.98 1.43 31.22
C ASP A 382 17.45 0.51 30.10
N ARG A 383 16.13 0.45 29.93
CA ARG A 383 15.51 -0.34 28.86
C ARG A 383 15.74 0.28 27.47
N GLY A 384 15.67 1.62 27.36
CA GLY A 384 16.04 2.33 26.15
C GLY A 384 17.50 2.10 25.76
N ARG A 385 18.40 2.01 26.76
CA ARG A 385 19.81 1.66 26.56
C ARG A 385 19.96 0.22 26.06
N ALA A 386 19.25 -0.74 26.67
CA ALA A 386 19.25 -2.13 26.19
C ALA A 386 18.73 -2.25 24.75
N ALA A 387 17.69 -1.48 24.37
CA ALA A 387 17.20 -1.40 23.00
C ALA A 387 18.24 -0.85 22.03
N ALA A 388 18.97 0.20 22.42
CA ALA A 388 20.03 0.79 21.60
C ALA A 388 21.21 -0.19 21.39
N GLU A 389 21.63 -0.89 22.45
CA GLU A 389 22.66 -1.93 22.40
C GLU A 389 22.23 -3.10 21.51
N PHE A 390 20.98 -3.54 21.62
CA PHE A 390 20.41 -4.58 20.77
C PHE A 390 20.44 -4.20 19.29
N LEU A 391 20.13 -2.94 18.94
CA LEU A 391 20.25 -2.46 17.55
C LEU A 391 21.69 -2.51 17.02
N LEU A 392 22.70 -2.25 17.87
CA LEU A 392 24.12 -2.38 17.49
C LEU A 392 24.49 -3.85 17.24
N GLU A 393 23.97 -4.77 18.03
CA GLU A 393 24.16 -6.20 17.78
C GLU A 393 23.49 -6.66 16.47
N LEU A 394 22.27 -6.20 16.19
CA LEU A 394 21.58 -6.46 14.93
C LEU A 394 22.33 -5.89 13.73
N LEU A 395 22.93 -4.70 13.86
CA LEU A 395 23.73 -4.07 12.80
C LEU A 395 24.90 -4.98 12.37
N ALA A 396 25.57 -5.61 13.33
CA ALA A 396 26.69 -6.50 13.04
C ALA A 396 26.26 -7.79 12.28
N LEU A 397 24.98 -8.13 12.29
CA LEU A 397 24.42 -9.35 11.69
C LEU A 397 23.56 -9.05 10.45
N ALA A 398 23.46 -7.80 10.05
CA ALA A 398 22.66 -7.32 8.93
C ALA A 398 23.46 -7.26 7.61
N PRO A 399 22.78 -7.14 6.45
CA PRO A 399 23.43 -6.79 5.18
C PRO A 399 24.22 -5.47 5.26
N PRO A 400 25.31 -5.32 4.49
CA PRO A 400 26.17 -4.13 4.58
C PRO A 400 25.50 -2.81 4.18
N ASP A 401 24.43 -2.86 3.41
CA ASP A 401 23.63 -1.72 2.97
C ASP A 401 22.41 -1.44 3.88
N ILE A 402 22.33 -2.09 5.05
CA ILE A 402 21.17 -1.98 5.96
C ILE A 402 20.85 -0.53 6.34
N LEU A 403 21.85 0.34 6.52
CA LEU A 403 21.67 1.74 6.90
C LEU A 403 20.99 2.60 5.81
N SER A 404 20.78 2.05 4.62
CA SER A 404 20.00 2.66 3.54
C SER A 404 18.62 2.04 3.37
N MET A 405 18.32 0.92 4.07
CA MET A 405 17.04 0.22 3.94
C MET A 405 15.93 0.94 4.72
N SER A 406 14.85 1.24 4.02
CA SER A 406 13.65 1.87 4.55
C SER A 406 12.47 0.88 4.50
N TRP A 407 11.24 1.40 4.51
CA TRP A 407 9.98 0.67 4.72
C TRP A 407 9.80 -0.59 3.85
N TYR A 408 10.19 -0.55 2.57
CA TYR A 408 9.98 -1.64 1.62
C TYR A 408 11.27 -2.43 1.32
N GLU A 409 12.42 -1.78 1.38
CA GLU A 409 13.71 -2.37 1.01
C GLU A 409 14.12 -3.51 1.95
N ARG A 410 13.73 -3.43 3.23
CA ARG A 410 14.11 -4.42 4.27
C ARG A 410 13.61 -5.85 4.01
N VAL A 411 12.48 -6.04 3.30
CA VAL A 411 11.97 -7.38 2.98
C VAL A 411 12.56 -7.96 1.71
N ARG A 412 13.21 -7.16 0.90
CA ARG A 412 13.86 -7.61 -0.35
C ARG A 412 14.93 -8.67 -0.10
N PRO A 413 15.95 -8.46 0.77
CA PRO A 413 16.92 -9.50 1.05
C PRO A 413 16.31 -10.77 1.65
N TYR A 414 15.17 -10.67 2.33
CA TYR A 414 14.42 -11.83 2.82
C TYR A 414 13.77 -12.61 1.66
N ALA A 415 13.06 -11.93 0.78
CA ALA A 415 12.46 -12.53 -0.41
C ALA A 415 13.50 -13.17 -1.33
N GLU A 416 14.69 -12.58 -1.45
CA GLU A 416 15.82 -13.10 -2.23
C GLU A 416 16.59 -14.23 -1.52
N GLY A 417 16.27 -14.60 -0.28
CA GLY A 417 16.97 -15.65 0.49
C GLY A 417 18.38 -15.27 0.95
N LYS A 418 18.62 -13.98 1.16
CA LYS A 418 19.91 -13.46 1.66
C LYS A 418 19.94 -13.33 3.18
N VAL A 419 18.78 -13.30 3.85
CA VAL A 419 18.68 -13.22 5.31
C VAL A 419 17.78 -14.32 5.86
N ALA A 420 18.08 -14.77 7.08
CA ALA A 420 17.30 -15.79 7.78
C ALA A 420 16.01 -15.23 8.38
N MET A 421 16.05 -13.96 8.77
CA MET A 421 14.95 -13.26 9.43
C MET A 421 14.80 -11.83 8.89
N ALA A 422 13.60 -11.26 9.02
CA ALA A 422 13.37 -9.85 8.77
C ALA A 422 12.25 -9.32 9.66
N TYR A 423 12.40 -8.12 10.21
CA TYR A 423 11.25 -7.39 10.73
C TYR A 423 10.45 -6.81 9.57
N GLY A 424 9.15 -6.97 9.60
CA GLY A 424 8.29 -6.44 8.55
C GLY A 424 6.81 -6.40 8.92
N TYR A 425 6.13 -5.42 8.39
CA TYR A 425 4.68 -5.38 8.47
C TYR A 425 4.03 -6.46 7.61
N THR A 426 2.90 -7.00 8.04
CA THR A 426 2.14 -8.02 7.28
C THR A 426 1.77 -7.55 5.87
N LEU A 427 1.57 -6.25 5.65
CA LEU A 427 1.34 -5.68 4.32
C LEU A 427 2.50 -5.93 3.33
N LEU A 428 3.69 -6.29 3.82
CA LEU A 428 4.85 -6.60 2.98
C LEU A 428 4.93 -8.09 2.59
N ALA A 429 4.14 -8.96 3.20
CA ALA A 429 4.15 -10.39 2.91
C ALA A 429 3.84 -10.74 1.44
N PRO A 430 3.02 -9.97 0.68
CA PRO A 430 2.83 -10.22 -0.74
C PRO A 430 4.13 -10.28 -1.56
N TYR A 431 5.19 -9.55 -1.17
CA TYR A 431 6.49 -9.56 -1.87
C TYR A 431 7.16 -10.93 -1.94
N PHE A 432 6.86 -11.82 -1.02
CA PHE A 432 7.44 -13.18 -1.00
C PHE A 432 6.38 -14.28 -0.96
N GLU A 433 5.16 -14.01 -0.52
CA GLU A 433 4.10 -15.01 -0.53
C GLU A 433 3.45 -15.20 -1.90
N LEU A 434 3.35 -14.13 -2.69
CA LEU A 434 2.71 -14.16 -4.01
C LEU A 434 3.69 -14.38 -5.15
N ASP A 435 4.99 -14.23 -4.90
CA ASP A 435 6.03 -14.46 -5.89
C ASP A 435 6.57 -15.89 -5.79
N PRO A 436 6.22 -16.80 -6.73
CA PRO A 436 6.73 -18.17 -6.73
C PRO A 436 8.25 -18.26 -6.92
N SER A 437 8.89 -17.21 -7.43
CA SER A 437 10.36 -17.14 -7.59
C SER A 437 11.08 -16.78 -6.30
N SER A 438 10.35 -16.25 -5.31
CA SER A 438 10.93 -15.94 -4.00
C SER A 438 11.37 -17.20 -3.27
N SER A 439 12.59 -17.22 -2.78
CA SER A 439 13.09 -18.32 -1.95
C SER A 439 12.38 -18.45 -0.60
N ALA A 440 11.67 -17.41 -0.16
CA ALA A 440 10.84 -17.40 1.05
C ALA A 440 9.40 -17.89 0.80
N HIS A 441 8.99 -18.09 -0.48
CA HIS A 441 7.67 -18.57 -0.84
C HIS A 441 7.34 -19.90 -0.15
N GLY A 442 6.23 -19.96 0.60
CA GLY A 442 5.81 -21.14 1.36
C GLY A 442 6.67 -21.48 2.59
N ASN A 443 7.82 -20.81 2.79
CA ASN A 443 8.81 -21.08 3.82
C ASN A 443 8.89 -20.04 4.94
N THR A 444 7.94 -19.12 5.01
CA THR A 444 7.92 -18.08 6.04
C THR A 444 7.12 -18.50 7.26
N GLY A 445 7.70 -18.26 8.44
CA GLY A 445 7.00 -18.27 9.73
C GLY A 445 6.83 -16.84 10.24
N TYR A 446 5.79 -16.62 11.03
CA TYR A 446 5.36 -15.32 11.54
C TYR A 446 5.32 -15.34 13.06
N LEU A 447 6.09 -14.48 13.70
CA LEU A 447 6.17 -14.35 15.16
C LEU A 447 5.91 -12.89 15.57
N PRO A 448 5.38 -12.64 16.78
CA PRO A 448 5.49 -11.33 17.37
C PRO A 448 6.96 -10.94 17.52
N HIS A 449 7.24 -9.70 17.84
CA HIS A 449 8.60 -9.29 18.24
C HIS A 449 9.05 -10.09 19.46
N PRO A 450 10.29 -10.58 19.47
CA PRO A 450 10.81 -11.38 20.57
C PRO A 450 10.94 -10.56 21.84
N ALA A 451 10.57 -11.15 22.98
CA ALA A 451 10.63 -10.47 24.27
C ALA A 451 12.06 -10.30 24.78
N GLY A 452 12.41 -9.11 25.21
CA GLY A 452 13.60 -8.82 26.01
C GLY A 452 13.44 -9.30 27.45
N PRO A 453 14.51 -9.23 28.28
CA PRO A 453 14.47 -9.68 29.66
C PRO A 453 13.37 -8.95 30.48
N GLY A 454 12.44 -9.73 31.04
CA GLY A 454 11.34 -9.22 31.86
C GLY A 454 10.26 -8.44 31.09
N ALA A 455 10.17 -8.64 29.79
CA ALA A 455 9.12 -8.14 28.93
C ALA A 455 8.27 -9.29 28.36
N ASP A 456 7.13 -8.95 27.79
CA ASP A 456 6.26 -9.87 27.07
C ASP A 456 6.44 -9.70 25.56
N PRO A 457 6.18 -10.74 24.73
CA PRO A 457 6.17 -10.61 23.28
C PRO A 457 5.15 -9.57 22.84
N VAL A 458 5.49 -8.76 21.85
CA VAL A 458 4.61 -7.71 21.32
C VAL A 458 4.60 -7.73 19.79
N ALA A 459 3.43 -7.58 19.21
CA ALA A 459 3.25 -7.34 17.77
C ALA A 459 2.70 -5.91 17.59
N PRO A 460 3.59 -4.93 17.38
CA PRO A 460 3.18 -3.53 17.28
C PRO A 460 2.28 -3.30 16.09
N VAL A 461 1.07 -2.78 16.33
CA VAL A 461 0.07 -2.59 15.28
C VAL A 461 0.34 -1.31 14.51
N GLY A 462 0.41 -1.48 13.20
CA GLY A 462 0.33 -0.43 12.21
C GLY A 462 -0.90 -0.59 11.33
N GLY A 463 -0.92 0.17 10.26
CA GLY A 463 -1.95 0.11 9.22
C GLY A 463 -2.72 1.41 9.12
N TYR A 464 -3.65 1.38 8.17
CA TYR A 464 -4.42 2.56 7.81
C TYR A 464 -5.88 2.41 8.23
N VAL A 465 -6.42 3.50 8.72
CA VAL A 465 -7.86 3.69 8.85
C VAL A 465 -8.35 4.56 7.70
N LEU A 466 -9.60 4.42 7.30
CA LEU A 466 -10.29 5.37 6.44
C LEU A 466 -11.07 6.34 7.32
N GLY A 467 -10.86 7.62 7.13
CA GLY A 467 -11.53 8.70 7.84
C GLY A 467 -12.22 9.68 6.90
N ILE A 468 -13.14 10.47 7.44
CA ILE A 468 -13.88 11.51 6.72
C ILE A 468 -13.23 12.86 7.03
N PRO A 469 -12.84 13.67 6.01
CA PRO A 469 -12.28 14.99 6.23
C PRO A 469 -13.24 15.93 6.98
N ALA A 470 -12.72 16.72 7.92
CA ALA A 470 -13.52 17.67 8.70
C ALA A 470 -14.18 18.74 7.82
N ASN A 471 -13.47 19.18 6.75
CA ASN A 471 -13.92 20.18 5.79
C ASN A 471 -14.66 19.59 4.57
N LEU A 472 -15.16 18.33 4.66
CA LEU A 472 -16.02 17.76 3.62
C LEU A 472 -17.36 18.52 3.58
N PRO A 473 -17.86 18.94 2.39
CA PRO A 473 -19.15 19.57 2.25
C PRO A 473 -20.27 18.74 2.90
N PRO A 474 -21.17 19.34 3.70
CA PRO A 474 -22.20 18.61 4.47
C PRO A 474 -23.07 17.68 3.61
N GLU A 475 -23.39 18.10 2.39
CA GLU A 475 -24.19 17.34 1.44
C GLU A 475 -23.53 16.05 0.94
N ARG A 476 -22.20 15.91 1.09
CA ARG A 476 -21.45 14.73 0.71
C ARG A 476 -21.20 13.76 1.87
N VAL A 477 -21.41 14.21 3.11
CA VAL A 477 -21.08 13.43 4.32
C VAL A 477 -21.89 12.12 4.41
N PRO A 478 -23.22 12.09 4.18
CA PRO A 478 -23.99 10.86 4.25
C PRO A 478 -23.48 9.78 3.28
N GLU A 479 -23.17 10.17 2.06
CA GLU A 479 -22.66 9.27 1.03
C GLU A 479 -21.21 8.79 1.33
N ALA A 480 -20.40 9.65 1.93
CA ALA A 480 -19.05 9.27 2.39
C ALA A 480 -19.12 8.25 3.54
N VAL A 481 -20.10 8.35 4.42
CA VAL A 481 -20.37 7.36 5.48
C VAL A 481 -20.73 6.00 4.88
N GLU A 482 -21.64 5.96 3.91
CA GLU A 482 -22.03 4.71 3.25
C GLU A 482 -20.85 4.09 2.49
N ALA A 483 -20.02 4.90 1.82
CA ALA A 483 -18.80 4.43 1.17
C ALA A 483 -17.79 3.87 2.19
N LEU A 484 -17.62 4.54 3.34
CA LEU A 484 -16.74 4.10 4.41
C LEU A 484 -17.14 2.73 4.93
N ILE A 485 -18.43 2.52 5.21
CA ILE A 485 -18.99 1.24 5.66
C ILE A 485 -18.75 0.17 4.59
N ALA A 486 -19.04 0.47 3.32
CA ALA A 486 -18.88 -0.47 2.22
C ALA A 486 -17.41 -0.93 2.06
N PHE A 487 -16.46 0.00 2.11
CA PHE A 487 -15.04 -0.32 1.90
C PHE A 487 -14.40 -1.07 3.08
N THR A 488 -14.98 -0.97 4.26
CA THR A 488 -14.49 -1.63 5.47
C THR A 488 -15.37 -2.82 5.92
N SER A 489 -16.38 -3.18 5.11
CA SER A 489 -17.24 -4.33 5.38
C SER A 489 -16.47 -5.65 5.34
N PRO A 490 -16.94 -6.72 6.01
CA PRO A 490 -16.34 -8.05 5.95
C PRO A 490 -16.19 -8.56 4.50
N GLU A 491 -17.20 -8.32 3.66
CA GLU A 491 -17.22 -8.75 2.26
C GLU A 491 -16.13 -8.06 1.45
N ALA A 492 -15.96 -6.74 1.62
CA ALA A 492 -14.91 -5.98 0.96
C ALA A 492 -13.52 -6.44 1.44
N GLN A 493 -13.33 -6.64 2.73
CA GLN A 493 -12.07 -7.12 3.30
C GLN A 493 -11.72 -8.52 2.81
N LYS A 494 -12.68 -9.44 2.76
CA LYS A 494 -12.49 -10.78 2.17
C LYS A 494 -12.08 -10.67 0.70
N LEU A 495 -12.71 -9.77 -0.06
CA LEU A 495 -12.37 -9.54 -1.46
C LEU A 495 -10.92 -9.04 -1.62
N TYR A 496 -10.47 -8.09 -0.78
CA TYR A 496 -9.09 -7.60 -0.83
C TYR A 496 -8.08 -8.71 -0.52
N VAL A 497 -8.34 -9.54 0.48
CA VAL A 497 -7.49 -10.68 0.84
C VAL A 497 -7.42 -11.71 -0.28
N GLN A 498 -8.54 -12.07 -0.89
CA GLN A 498 -8.60 -13.01 -2.01
C GLN A 498 -7.85 -12.51 -3.25
N ASN A 499 -7.68 -11.19 -3.37
CA ASN A 499 -6.95 -10.55 -4.46
C ASN A 499 -5.54 -10.06 -4.07
N GLY A 500 -4.97 -10.60 -3.00
CA GLY A 500 -3.54 -10.47 -2.69
C GLY A 500 -3.18 -9.64 -1.47
N SER A 501 -4.12 -8.93 -0.81
CA SER A 501 -3.83 -8.33 0.48
C SER A 501 -3.42 -9.40 1.50
N ARG A 502 -2.46 -9.08 2.35
CA ARG A 502 -2.04 -9.91 3.48
C ARG A 502 -2.28 -9.19 4.82
N THR A 503 -3.22 -8.25 4.80
CA THR A 503 -3.73 -7.57 5.98
C THR A 503 -5.23 -7.70 6.04
N ASN A 504 -5.76 -7.80 7.24
CA ASN A 504 -7.18 -7.87 7.49
C ASN A 504 -7.46 -7.29 8.89
N PRO A 505 -8.43 -6.36 9.05
CA PRO A 505 -8.73 -5.78 10.35
C PRO A 505 -9.82 -6.54 11.14
N ARG A 506 -10.46 -7.59 10.57
CA ARG A 506 -11.67 -8.21 11.12
C ARG A 506 -11.49 -9.68 11.48
N TYR A 507 -11.95 -10.06 12.66
CA TYR A 507 -11.94 -11.47 13.11
C TYR A 507 -12.77 -12.37 12.20
N SER A 508 -13.98 -11.94 11.77
CA SER A 508 -14.83 -12.72 10.89
C SER A 508 -14.17 -13.08 9.57
N VAL A 509 -13.34 -12.19 9.03
CA VAL A 509 -12.58 -12.43 7.80
C VAL A 509 -11.37 -13.31 8.06
N GLY A 510 -10.61 -13.07 9.13
CA GLY A 510 -9.45 -13.90 9.52
C GLY A 510 -9.85 -15.34 9.87
N ALA A 511 -11.03 -15.54 10.43
CA ALA A 511 -11.58 -16.87 10.76
C ALA A 511 -12.11 -17.64 9.54
N ASP A 512 -12.33 -16.98 8.41
CA ASP A 512 -12.87 -17.61 7.20
C ASP A 512 -11.91 -18.70 6.65
N PRO A 513 -12.39 -19.96 6.46
CA PRO A 513 -11.53 -21.05 5.98
C PRO A 513 -10.92 -20.80 4.59
N GLU A 514 -11.56 -20.01 3.72
CA GLU A 514 -11.01 -19.66 2.43
C GLU A 514 -9.85 -18.69 2.58
N VAL A 515 -9.96 -17.71 3.49
CA VAL A 515 -8.92 -16.75 3.83
C VAL A 515 -7.72 -17.45 4.46
N ARG A 516 -7.93 -18.34 5.42
CA ARG A 516 -6.85 -19.11 6.08
C ARG A 516 -6.05 -19.98 5.12
N ARG A 517 -6.68 -20.51 4.06
CA ARG A 517 -5.98 -21.28 3.01
C ARG A 517 -5.05 -20.43 2.15
N LEU A 518 -5.24 -19.13 2.09
CA LEU A 518 -4.42 -18.23 1.27
C LEU A 518 -3.08 -17.90 1.91
N SER A 519 -3.02 -17.83 3.24
CA SER A 519 -1.79 -17.55 3.98
C SER A 519 -1.93 -17.91 5.46
N PRO A 520 -0.89 -18.47 6.09
CA PRO A 520 -0.85 -18.71 7.53
C PRO A 520 -0.80 -17.42 8.36
N ILE A 521 -0.55 -16.27 7.73
CA ILE A 521 -0.43 -14.97 8.40
C ILE A 521 -1.74 -14.56 9.09
N PHE A 522 -2.89 -14.89 8.51
CA PHE A 522 -4.20 -14.53 9.07
C PHE A 522 -4.46 -15.23 10.40
N GLU A 523 -4.19 -16.54 10.45
CA GLU A 523 -4.30 -17.29 11.70
C GLU A 523 -3.29 -16.82 12.75
N ALA A 524 -2.05 -16.53 12.34
CA ALA A 524 -1.02 -16.02 13.23
C ALA A 524 -1.43 -14.68 13.87
N VAL A 525 -1.96 -13.75 13.08
CA VAL A 525 -2.42 -12.43 13.56
C VAL A 525 -3.62 -12.56 14.50
N ASP A 526 -4.61 -13.40 14.17
CA ASP A 526 -5.75 -13.66 15.06
C ASP A 526 -5.29 -14.24 16.40
N GLN A 527 -4.36 -15.23 16.38
CA GLN A 527 -3.80 -15.82 17.60
C GLN A 527 -3.04 -14.81 18.46
N MET A 528 -2.26 -13.92 17.83
CA MET A 528 -1.58 -12.81 18.53
C MET A 528 -2.59 -11.85 19.17
N SER A 529 -3.69 -11.56 18.48
CA SER A 529 -4.76 -10.73 19.03
C SER A 529 -5.42 -11.38 20.25
N TRP A 530 -5.71 -12.67 20.19
CA TRP A 530 -6.32 -13.40 21.33
C TRP A 530 -5.39 -13.57 22.53
N ARG A 531 -4.07 -13.56 22.29
CA ARG A 531 -3.05 -13.59 23.35
C ARG A 531 -2.68 -12.21 23.88
N ASP A 532 -3.36 -11.15 23.43
CA ASP A 532 -3.07 -9.75 23.75
C ASP A 532 -1.64 -9.31 23.38
N GLU A 533 -1.06 -9.95 22.35
CA GLU A 533 0.25 -9.59 21.79
C GLU A 533 0.15 -8.45 20.77
N LEU A 534 -1.03 -8.28 20.13
CA LEU A 534 -1.30 -7.16 19.21
C LEU A 534 -1.51 -5.88 20.00
N GLN A 535 -0.55 -4.94 19.91
CA GLN A 535 -0.55 -3.74 20.72
C GLN A 535 -0.35 -2.47 19.88
N PHE A 536 -1.10 -1.41 20.14
CA PHE A 536 -0.91 -0.12 19.48
C PHE A 536 -0.11 0.89 20.31
N TRP A 537 0.07 0.65 21.61
CA TRP A 537 0.82 1.51 22.50
C TRP A 537 2.29 1.74 22.10
N PRO A 538 3.01 0.82 21.40
CA PRO A 538 4.37 1.14 20.95
C PRO A 538 4.41 2.32 19.98
N ARG A 539 3.28 2.61 19.32
CA ARG A 539 3.11 3.74 18.40
C ARG A 539 1.99 4.66 18.87
N PRO A 540 2.14 5.36 19.99
CA PRO A 540 1.06 6.16 20.58
C PRO A 540 0.63 7.27 19.60
N PRO A 541 -0.68 7.52 19.44
CA PRO A 541 -1.20 8.47 18.46
C PRO A 541 -1.13 9.92 18.96
N ILE A 542 -0.03 10.34 19.57
CA ILE A 542 0.15 11.73 20.03
C ILE A 542 0.47 12.66 18.85
N PRO A 543 0.08 13.95 18.92
CA PRO A 543 0.30 14.89 17.82
C PRO A 543 1.76 15.04 17.39
N GLN A 544 2.70 14.85 18.32
CA GLN A 544 4.13 15.05 18.12
C GLN A 544 4.87 13.80 17.62
N ILE A 545 4.21 12.64 17.53
CA ILE A 545 4.86 11.35 17.34
C ILE A 545 5.74 11.29 16.08
N SER A 546 5.27 11.86 14.98
CA SER A 546 6.03 11.90 13.72
C SER A 546 7.36 12.65 13.87
N ARG A 547 7.38 13.73 14.67
CA ARG A 547 8.61 14.48 14.95
C ARG A 547 9.54 13.71 15.90
N ILE A 548 8.97 13.02 16.89
CA ILE A 548 9.75 12.16 17.80
C ILE A 548 10.41 11.02 17.02
N PHE A 549 9.71 10.36 16.07
CA PHE A 549 10.31 9.37 15.17
C PHE A 549 11.48 9.94 14.40
N GLN A 550 11.31 11.12 13.83
CA GLN A 550 12.37 11.78 13.08
C GLN A 550 13.61 12.02 13.96
N ILE A 551 13.41 12.52 15.19
CA ILE A 551 14.49 12.76 16.15
C ILE A 551 15.23 11.47 16.50
N CYS A 552 14.49 10.43 16.88
CA CYS A 552 15.08 9.13 17.18
C CYS A 552 15.87 8.59 15.98
N GLY A 553 15.32 8.67 14.77
CA GLY A 553 15.98 8.19 13.56
C GLY A 553 17.24 8.96 13.18
N GLU A 554 17.34 10.22 13.54
CA GLU A 554 18.55 11.03 13.36
C GLU A 554 19.64 10.63 14.36
N GLU A 555 19.31 10.62 15.66
CA GLU A 555 20.29 10.35 16.73
C GLU A 555 20.78 8.90 16.73
N PHE A 556 19.87 7.94 16.53
CA PHE A 556 20.26 6.53 16.50
C PHE A 556 20.94 6.13 15.19
N HIS A 557 20.68 6.81 14.08
CA HIS A 557 21.46 6.58 12.86
C HIS A 557 22.91 7.01 13.02
N ASP A 558 23.16 8.14 13.68
CA ASP A 558 24.51 8.59 13.98
C ASP A 558 25.20 7.66 15.01
N MET A 559 24.44 7.05 15.93
CA MET A 559 24.92 5.98 16.83
C MET A 559 25.33 4.73 16.04
N LEU A 560 24.46 4.24 15.13
CA LEU A 560 24.75 3.05 14.34
C LEU A 560 25.94 3.23 13.40
N ARG A 561 26.22 4.46 12.95
CA ARG A 561 27.42 4.80 12.19
C ARG A 561 28.68 4.96 13.05
N GLY A 562 28.56 4.85 14.37
CA GLY A 562 29.69 5.06 15.28
C GLY A 562 30.10 6.54 15.46
N VAL A 563 29.29 7.49 14.98
CA VAL A 563 29.53 8.94 15.13
C VAL A 563 29.22 9.40 16.56
N THR A 564 28.24 8.75 17.21
CA THR A 564 27.77 9.09 18.54
C THR A 564 27.77 7.85 19.44
N ARG A 565 28.10 8.01 20.71
CA ARG A 565 27.98 6.92 21.70
C ARG A 565 26.51 6.66 22.04
N PRO A 566 26.12 5.42 22.43
CA PRO A 566 24.73 5.09 22.75
C PRO A 566 24.12 6.01 23.81
N GLY A 567 24.81 6.25 24.93
CA GLY A 567 24.32 7.14 25.98
C GLY A 567 24.12 8.58 25.53
N ASP A 568 25.01 9.11 24.69
CA ASP A 568 24.89 10.47 24.16
C ASP A 568 23.72 10.58 23.16
N ALA A 569 23.46 9.53 22.37
CA ALA A 569 22.34 9.47 21.43
C ALA A 569 21.00 9.44 22.18
N LEU A 570 20.91 8.61 23.24
CA LEU A 570 19.72 8.53 24.10
C LEU A 570 19.43 9.88 24.76
N ALA A 571 20.43 10.49 25.42
CA ALA A 571 20.27 11.77 26.11
C ALA A 571 19.83 12.89 25.14
N ARG A 572 20.42 12.95 23.94
CA ARG A 572 20.03 13.95 22.93
C ARG A 572 18.64 13.68 22.37
N ALA A 573 18.30 12.42 22.09
CA ALA A 573 16.96 12.05 21.63
C ALA A 573 15.90 12.41 22.68
N GLN A 574 16.16 12.11 23.98
CA GLN A 574 15.30 12.48 25.09
C GLN A 574 15.07 14.00 25.13
N ALA A 575 16.13 14.80 25.20
CA ALA A 575 16.03 16.25 25.32
C ALA A 575 15.29 16.88 24.13
N ARG A 576 15.61 16.49 22.89
CA ARG A 576 14.95 16.99 21.69
C ARG A 576 13.47 16.60 21.62
N ALA A 577 13.13 15.39 22.04
CA ALA A 577 11.74 14.93 22.07
C ALA A 577 10.93 15.65 23.16
N GLU A 578 11.50 15.91 24.36
CA GLU A 578 10.87 16.72 25.40
C GLU A 578 10.60 18.15 24.95
N ASP A 579 11.56 18.79 24.25
CA ASP A 579 11.34 20.13 23.69
C ASP A 579 10.18 20.12 22.69
N THR A 580 10.11 19.08 21.85
CA THR A 580 8.99 18.90 20.90
C THR A 580 7.63 18.78 21.59
N LEU A 581 7.55 18.08 22.72
CA LEU A 581 6.31 17.99 23.50
C LEU A 581 5.92 19.35 24.11
N ARG A 582 6.87 20.13 24.60
CA ARG A 582 6.61 21.44 25.24
C ARG A 582 6.16 22.50 24.25
N GLU A 583 6.72 22.54 23.03
CA GLU A 583 6.37 23.53 21.98
C GLU A 583 4.88 23.52 21.59
N THR A 584 4.19 22.42 21.77
CA THR A 584 2.78 22.27 21.35
C THR A 584 1.78 22.64 22.47
N ILE A 585 2.25 22.86 23.69
CA ILE A 585 1.43 23.19 24.85
C ILE A 585 1.27 24.74 25.01
N THR A 586 2.04 25.51 24.24
CA THR A 586 1.93 26.98 24.16
C THR A 586 1.07 27.42 22.99
#